data_5e9995a36a70f9fd6733a3f95c7d2a59
#
_entry.id   5e9995a36a70f9fd6733a3f95c7d2a59
#
_cell.length_a   1.000
_cell.length_b   1.000
_cell.length_c   1.000
_cell.angle_alpha   90.00
_cell.angle_beta   90.00
_cell.angle_gamma   90.00
#
_symmetry.space_group_name_H-M   'P 1'
#
loop_
_entity.id
_entity.type
_entity.pdbx_description
1 polymer ?
#
loop_
_entity_poly.entity_id
_entity_poly.type
_entity_poly.pdbx_seq_one_letter_code
_entity_poly.pdbx_strand_id
1 'polypeptide(L)'
;ENMKIAVPASVLSIKKWECEVVSNHNVATFIKEFVVKLPEGEDLNFRSGGYIQIDVPPVTVDFKNIDVDPEYREDWEKMHIFDLKMVNTEPQVRAYSCATYPAEGNVIKLNVRIATPPFDRATGRFMNVNPGVCSSYIYSLKPGDKITISGPYGEFFLPDNLPDDQELIFIGGGAGMAPMRSHLMHLF
;
A
#
# COMPACT_ATOMS: atom_id res chain seq x y z
N GLU A 1 33.39 30.07 5.27
CA GLU A 1 33.68 28.87 6.08
C GLU A 1 32.57 27.86 5.87
N ASN A 2 32.88 26.76 5.19
CA ASN A 2 31.92 25.66 5.00
C ASN A 2 31.87 24.84 6.29
N MET A 3 30.81 25.02 7.06
CA MET A 3 30.55 24.21 8.25
C MET A 3 30.23 22.76 7.81
N LYS A 4 31.14 21.83 8.06
CA LYS A 4 30.87 20.40 7.88
C LYS A 4 30.17 19.87 9.11
N ILE A 5 28.85 19.69 9.03
CA ILE A 5 28.10 19.01 10.08
C ILE A 5 28.25 17.50 9.85
N ALA A 6 28.97 16.82 10.72
CA ALA A 6 29.04 15.35 10.73
C ALA A 6 27.80 14.83 11.45
N VAL A 7 26.82 14.36 10.66
CA VAL A 7 25.65 13.66 11.22
C VAL A 7 26.00 12.17 11.34
N PRO A 8 25.83 11.54 12.51
CA PRO A 8 26.06 10.10 12.65
C PRO A 8 25.22 9.31 11.66
N ALA A 9 25.79 8.27 11.04
CA ALA A 9 25.08 7.45 10.05
C ALA A 9 23.78 6.83 10.63
N SER A 10 23.73 6.58 11.96
CA SER A 10 22.55 6.11 12.68
C SER A 10 21.37 7.11 12.66
N VAL A 11 21.64 8.41 12.51
CA VAL A 11 20.59 9.44 12.41
C VAL A 11 20.06 9.54 10.98
N LEU A 12 20.87 9.11 9.99
CA LEU A 12 20.50 9.10 8.58
C LEU A 12 19.96 7.76 8.11
N SER A 13 20.04 6.71 8.93
CA SER A 13 19.53 5.40 8.58
C SER A 13 18.00 5.37 8.71
N ILE A 14 17.34 5.19 7.58
CA ILE A 14 15.89 4.91 7.53
C ILE A 14 15.65 3.56 8.18
N LYS A 15 14.84 3.53 9.24
CA LYS A 15 14.46 2.27 9.88
C LYS A 15 13.56 1.46 8.95
N LYS A 16 13.90 0.18 8.79
CA LYS A 16 13.11 -0.79 8.05
C LYS A 16 12.66 -1.91 8.97
N TRP A 17 11.45 -2.41 8.73
CA TRP A 17 10.88 -3.55 9.44
C TRP A 17 10.51 -4.65 8.47
N GLU A 18 10.79 -5.87 8.86
CA GLU A 18 10.22 -7.05 8.22
C GLU A 18 8.87 -7.35 8.90
N CYS A 19 7.79 -7.00 8.21
CA CYS A 19 6.43 -7.15 8.71
C CYS A 19 5.81 -8.45 8.22
N GLU A 20 4.87 -8.99 9.00
CA GLU A 20 4.10 -10.16 8.65
C GLU A 20 2.77 -9.78 8.02
N VAL A 21 2.43 -10.40 6.90
CA VAL A 21 1.11 -10.26 6.27
C VAL A 21 0.07 -10.94 7.14
N VAL A 22 -0.92 -10.17 7.61
CA VAL A 22 -2.04 -10.65 8.42
C VAL A 22 -3.20 -11.07 7.53
N SER A 23 -3.55 -10.21 6.55
CA SER A 23 -4.63 -10.47 5.60
C SER A 23 -4.40 -9.72 4.28
N ASN A 24 -5.03 -10.23 3.22
CA ASN A 24 -4.93 -9.66 1.87
C ASN A 24 -6.20 -9.98 1.09
N HIS A 25 -7.30 -9.30 1.41
CA HIS A 25 -8.64 -9.56 0.88
C HIS A 25 -9.10 -8.50 -0.11
N ASN A 26 -9.87 -8.92 -1.10
CA ASN A 26 -10.53 -7.99 -2.00
C ASN A 26 -11.63 -7.22 -1.25
N VAL A 27 -11.65 -5.90 -1.43
CA VAL A 27 -12.75 -5.01 -0.97
C VAL A 27 -13.47 -4.38 -2.17
N ALA A 28 -12.94 -4.60 -3.37
CA ALA A 28 -13.55 -4.33 -4.67
C ALA A 28 -12.82 -5.16 -5.73
N THR A 29 -13.37 -5.25 -6.95
CA THR A 29 -12.81 -6.05 -8.04
C THR A 29 -11.30 -5.83 -8.25
N PHE A 30 -10.82 -4.59 -8.10
CA PHE A 30 -9.42 -4.21 -8.32
C PHE A 30 -8.73 -3.64 -7.09
N ILE A 31 -9.32 -3.72 -5.91
CA ILE A 31 -8.75 -3.17 -4.68
C ILE A 31 -8.74 -4.25 -3.60
N LYS A 32 -7.58 -4.43 -2.98
CA LYS A 32 -7.43 -5.23 -1.77
C LYS A 32 -7.18 -4.34 -0.55
N GLU A 33 -7.77 -4.72 0.58
CA GLU A 33 -7.28 -4.33 1.89
C GLU A 33 -6.12 -5.26 2.24
N PHE A 34 -4.95 -4.69 2.37
CA PHE A 34 -3.72 -5.39 2.71
C PHE A 34 -3.30 -4.99 4.11
N VAL A 35 -3.22 -5.96 5.02
CA VAL A 35 -2.93 -5.74 6.42
C VAL A 35 -1.63 -6.42 6.79
N VAL A 36 -0.70 -5.66 7.37
CA VAL A 36 0.56 -6.17 7.90
C VAL A 36 0.71 -5.83 9.37
N LYS A 37 1.46 -6.66 10.08
CA LYS A 37 1.80 -6.46 11.48
C LYS A 37 3.29 -6.19 11.61
N LEU A 38 3.62 -5.14 12.38
CA LEU A 38 5.00 -4.85 12.76
C LEU A 38 5.55 -5.94 13.69
N PRO A 39 6.88 -6.12 13.76
CA PRO A 39 7.49 -6.98 14.76
C PRO A 39 7.07 -6.60 16.18
N GLU A 40 7.12 -7.56 17.09
CA GLU A 40 6.76 -7.34 18.50
C GLU A 40 7.63 -6.26 19.14
N GLY A 41 7.02 -5.34 19.87
CA GLY A 41 7.69 -4.22 20.52
C GLY A 41 8.00 -3.03 19.59
N GLU A 42 7.70 -3.14 18.31
CA GLU A 42 7.87 -2.05 17.33
C GLU A 42 6.58 -1.25 17.16
N ASP A 43 6.73 0.07 16.95
CA ASP A 43 5.64 1.00 16.66
C ASP A 43 6.05 1.87 15.48
N LEU A 44 5.13 2.05 14.53
CA LEU A 44 5.33 2.95 13.41
C LEU A 44 5.33 4.42 13.84
N ASN A 45 4.60 4.74 14.92
CA ASN A 45 4.47 6.08 15.49
C ASN A 45 4.15 7.15 14.41
N PHE A 46 3.11 6.91 13.63
CA PHE A 46 2.69 7.77 12.53
C PHE A 46 1.52 8.69 12.92
N ARG A 47 1.30 9.73 12.12
CA ARG A 47 0.09 10.57 12.15
C ARG A 47 -0.86 10.15 11.04
N SER A 48 -2.17 10.26 11.28
CA SER A 48 -3.20 10.06 10.25
C SER A 48 -2.91 10.91 9.02
N GLY A 49 -3.02 10.32 7.82
CA GLY A 49 -2.60 10.93 6.56
C GLY A 49 -1.15 10.60 6.14
N GLY A 50 -0.37 9.97 7.02
CA GLY A 50 0.97 9.48 6.70
C GLY A 50 0.97 8.27 5.76
N TYR A 51 2.16 7.96 5.24
CA TYR A 51 2.39 6.84 4.35
C TYR A 51 3.63 6.03 4.75
N ILE A 52 3.72 4.84 4.24
CA ILE A 52 4.90 3.96 4.32
C ILE A 52 5.49 3.75 2.93
N GLN A 53 6.72 3.26 2.88
CA GLN A 53 7.33 2.73 1.68
C GLN A 53 7.48 1.22 1.79
N ILE A 54 7.24 0.53 0.69
CA ILE A 54 7.37 -0.91 0.55
C ILE A 54 8.55 -1.22 -0.36
N ASP A 55 9.46 -2.05 0.13
CA ASP A 55 10.55 -2.60 -0.67
C ASP A 55 10.03 -3.80 -1.46
N VAL A 56 10.24 -3.78 -2.76
CA VAL A 56 9.89 -4.88 -3.66
C VAL A 56 11.16 -5.53 -4.17
N PRO A 57 11.41 -6.80 -3.88
CA PRO A 57 12.57 -7.52 -4.40
C PRO A 57 12.42 -7.81 -5.91
N PRO A 58 13.48 -8.24 -6.58
CA PRO A 58 13.35 -8.91 -7.87
C PRO A 58 12.42 -10.12 -7.73
N VAL A 59 11.33 -10.12 -8.51
CA VAL A 59 10.27 -11.14 -8.41
C VAL A 59 9.46 -11.21 -9.69
N THR A 60 8.98 -12.38 -10.01
CA THR A 60 7.99 -12.60 -11.06
C THR A 60 6.68 -13.02 -10.42
N VAL A 61 5.59 -12.36 -10.78
CA VAL A 61 4.25 -12.68 -10.33
C VAL A 61 3.41 -13.14 -11.52
N ASP A 62 2.97 -14.38 -11.47
CA ASP A 62 2.00 -14.92 -12.41
C ASP A 62 0.60 -14.74 -11.81
N PHE A 63 -0.24 -13.95 -12.47
CA PHE A 63 -1.54 -13.54 -11.91
C PHE A 63 -2.49 -14.72 -11.70
N LYS A 64 -2.31 -15.84 -12.39
CA LYS A 64 -3.08 -17.07 -12.14
C LYS A 64 -2.94 -17.63 -10.72
N ASN A 65 -1.83 -17.26 -10.03
CA ASN A 65 -1.53 -17.69 -8.66
C ASN A 65 -1.99 -16.68 -7.60
N ILE A 66 -2.57 -15.55 -8.00
CA ILE A 66 -3.11 -14.54 -7.10
C ILE A 66 -4.44 -15.04 -6.54
N ASP A 67 -4.56 -15.01 -5.21
CA ASP A 67 -5.83 -15.29 -4.55
C ASP A 67 -6.77 -14.10 -4.75
N VAL A 68 -7.93 -14.36 -5.31
CA VAL A 68 -9.01 -13.38 -5.51
C VAL A 68 -10.25 -13.92 -4.82
N ASP A 69 -10.89 -13.10 -4.00
CA ASP A 69 -12.09 -13.49 -3.29
C ASP A 69 -13.19 -13.90 -4.28
N PRO A 70 -13.97 -14.93 -3.96
CA PRO A 70 -14.94 -15.56 -4.88
C PRO A 70 -15.90 -14.57 -5.54
N GLU A 71 -16.31 -13.54 -4.80
CA GLU A 71 -17.21 -12.48 -5.27
C GLU A 71 -16.68 -11.71 -6.49
N TYR A 72 -15.33 -11.56 -6.59
CA TYR A 72 -14.70 -10.78 -7.66
C TYR A 72 -14.04 -11.62 -8.73
N ARG A 73 -14.00 -12.94 -8.56
CA ARG A 73 -13.28 -13.86 -9.43
C ARG A 73 -13.80 -13.86 -10.86
N GLU A 74 -15.13 -13.84 -11.02
CA GLU A 74 -15.77 -13.84 -12.33
C GLU A 74 -15.36 -12.62 -13.19
N ASP A 75 -15.23 -11.44 -12.57
CA ASP A 75 -14.77 -10.23 -13.26
C ASP A 75 -13.33 -10.37 -13.73
N TRP A 76 -12.46 -10.96 -12.90
CA TRP A 76 -11.07 -11.22 -13.25
C TRP A 76 -10.94 -12.21 -14.42
N GLU A 77 -11.79 -13.23 -14.47
CA GLU A 77 -11.85 -14.20 -15.57
C GLU A 77 -12.35 -13.54 -16.86
N LYS A 78 -13.46 -12.81 -16.81
CA LYS A 78 -14.04 -12.09 -17.95
C LYS A 78 -13.07 -11.07 -18.58
N MET A 79 -12.29 -10.41 -17.75
CA MET A 79 -11.32 -9.40 -18.18
C MET A 79 -9.96 -9.97 -18.52
N HIS A 80 -9.77 -11.28 -18.43
CA HIS A 80 -8.49 -11.95 -18.68
C HIS A 80 -7.33 -11.45 -17.81
N ILE A 81 -7.62 -11.05 -16.56
CA ILE A 81 -6.59 -10.52 -15.65
C ILE A 81 -5.67 -11.65 -15.18
N PHE A 82 -6.18 -12.86 -15.02
CA PHE A 82 -5.38 -14.03 -14.67
C PHE A 82 -4.34 -14.42 -15.72
N ASP A 83 -4.47 -13.95 -16.97
CA ASP A 83 -3.50 -14.20 -18.04
C ASP A 83 -2.28 -13.28 -17.96
N LEU A 84 -2.29 -12.29 -17.07
CA LEU A 84 -1.21 -11.33 -16.92
C LEU A 84 -0.04 -11.94 -16.15
N LYS A 85 1.14 -11.40 -16.43
CA LYS A 85 2.38 -11.73 -15.73
C LYS A 85 3.20 -10.46 -15.51
N MET A 86 3.59 -10.21 -14.26
CA MET A 86 4.49 -9.13 -13.92
C MET A 86 5.90 -9.66 -13.73
N VAL A 87 6.89 -8.97 -14.28
CA VAL A 87 8.31 -9.28 -14.10
C VAL A 87 9.02 -8.06 -13.52
N ASN A 88 9.72 -8.27 -12.42
CA ASN A 88 10.59 -7.28 -11.80
C ASN A 88 11.99 -7.85 -11.63
N THR A 89 12.98 -7.25 -12.26
CA THR A 89 14.37 -7.71 -12.26
C THR A 89 15.28 -6.95 -11.29
N GLU A 90 14.77 -5.82 -10.75
CA GLU A 90 15.56 -4.94 -9.88
C GLU A 90 14.77 -4.58 -8.61
N PRO A 91 15.43 -4.35 -7.48
CA PRO A 91 14.76 -3.84 -6.29
C PRO A 91 14.06 -2.52 -6.57
N GLN A 92 12.83 -2.39 -6.12
CA GLN A 92 12.04 -1.15 -6.24
C GLN A 92 11.43 -0.76 -4.90
N VAL A 93 11.07 0.51 -4.78
CA VAL A 93 10.38 1.07 -3.61
C VAL A 93 9.16 1.85 -4.07
N ARG A 94 8.03 1.68 -3.39
CA ARG A 94 6.80 2.45 -3.66
C ARG A 94 6.13 2.87 -2.37
N ALA A 95 5.55 4.08 -2.41
CA ALA A 95 4.82 4.68 -1.30
C ALA A 95 3.34 4.27 -1.31
N TYR A 96 2.80 4.01 -0.11
CA TYR A 96 1.38 3.72 0.11
C TYR A 96 0.88 4.46 1.35
N SER A 97 -0.17 5.24 1.19
CA SER A 97 -0.84 5.91 2.31
C SER A 97 -1.47 4.89 3.25
N CYS A 98 -1.30 5.11 4.55
CA CYS A 98 -1.91 4.29 5.58
C CYS A 98 -3.42 4.53 5.63
N ALA A 99 -4.19 3.45 5.59
CA ALA A 99 -5.62 3.47 5.90
C ALA A 99 -5.89 3.26 7.40
N THR A 100 -4.90 2.76 8.14
CA THR A 100 -4.89 2.66 9.59
C THR A 100 -4.85 4.04 10.22
N TYR A 101 -5.43 4.20 11.42
CA TYR A 101 -5.16 5.35 12.29
C TYR A 101 -4.37 4.89 13.54
N PRO A 102 -3.66 5.80 14.25
CA PRO A 102 -2.70 5.41 15.29
C PRO A 102 -3.26 4.50 16.39
N ALA A 103 -4.53 4.66 16.80
CA ALA A 103 -5.13 3.87 17.86
C ALA A 103 -5.49 2.42 17.47
N GLU A 104 -5.37 2.04 16.20
CA GLU A 104 -5.55 0.63 15.77
C GLU A 104 -4.37 -0.27 16.19
N GLY A 105 -3.31 0.30 16.76
CA GLY A 105 -2.19 -0.45 17.34
C GLY A 105 -1.15 -0.89 16.32
N ASN A 106 -0.57 -2.08 16.52
CA ASN A 106 0.61 -2.57 15.81
C ASN A 106 0.30 -3.18 14.43
N VAL A 107 -0.67 -2.61 13.70
CA VAL A 107 -1.05 -3.04 12.36
C VAL A 107 -1.07 -1.88 11.39
N ILE A 108 -0.72 -2.16 10.14
CA ILE A 108 -0.79 -1.21 9.03
C ILE A 108 -1.74 -1.76 8.00
N LYS A 109 -2.79 -1.01 7.69
CA LYS A 109 -3.76 -1.32 6.64
C LYS A 109 -3.52 -0.42 5.45
N LEU A 110 -3.50 -1.00 4.28
CA LEU A 110 -3.37 -0.31 3.01
C LEU A 110 -4.53 -0.68 2.10
N ASN A 111 -5.03 0.26 1.31
CA ASN A 111 -5.94 -0.02 0.22
C ASN A 111 -5.14 0.00 -1.09
N VAL A 112 -4.90 -1.18 -1.65
CA VAL A 112 -4.04 -1.35 -2.81
C VAL A 112 -4.85 -1.68 -4.04
N ARG A 113 -4.81 -0.79 -5.04
CA ARG A 113 -5.37 -1.06 -6.35
C ARG A 113 -4.36 -1.78 -7.22
N ILE A 114 -4.76 -2.90 -7.84
CA ILE A 114 -3.94 -3.56 -8.85
C ILE A 114 -3.78 -2.66 -10.07
N ALA A 115 -2.54 -2.42 -10.47
CA ALA A 115 -2.21 -1.63 -11.67
C ALA A 115 -2.03 -2.59 -12.84
N THR A 116 -3.13 -2.87 -13.54
CA THR A 116 -3.12 -3.63 -14.80
C THR A 116 -2.56 -2.79 -15.94
N PRO A 117 -2.05 -3.41 -17.02
CA PRO A 117 -1.76 -2.70 -18.26
C PRO A 117 -3.02 -1.96 -18.78
N PRO A 118 -2.84 -0.97 -19.66
CA PRO A 118 -3.98 -0.35 -20.33
C PRO A 118 -4.81 -1.39 -21.08
N PHE A 119 -6.13 -1.31 -20.96
CA PHE A 119 -7.05 -2.20 -21.68
C PHE A 119 -7.42 -1.59 -23.03
N ASP A 120 -7.13 -2.33 -24.09
CA ASP A 120 -7.51 -1.95 -25.44
C ASP A 120 -8.94 -2.43 -25.73
N ARG A 121 -9.86 -1.49 -25.81
CA ARG A 121 -11.29 -1.78 -26.09
C ARG A 121 -11.53 -2.31 -27.49
N ALA A 122 -10.65 -2.03 -28.45
CA ALA A 122 -10.80 -2.48 -29.82
C ALA A 122 -10.48 -3.97 -29.96
N THR A 123 -9.48 -4.45 -29.23
CA THR A 123 -9.07 -5.86 -29.26
C THR A 123 -9.68 -6.67 -28.11
N GLY A 124 -10.27 -6.03 -27.10
CA GLY A 124 -10.80 -6.69 -25.91
C GLY A 124 -9.69 -7.29 -25.02
N ARG A 125 -8.45 -6.78 -25.11
CA ARG A 125 -7.28 -7.32 -24.38
C ARG A 125 -6.46 -6.23 -23.72
N PHE A 126 -5.68 -6.62 -22.74
CA PHE A 126 -4.63 -5.76 -22.19
C PHE A 126 -3.49 -5.57 -23.17
N MET A 127 -2.94 -4.36 -23.20
CA MET A 127 -1.72 -4.07 -23.96
C MET A 127 -0.55 -4.87 -23.41
N ASN A 128 0.41 -5.19 -24.27
CA ASN A 128 1.63 -5.90 -23.86
C ASN A 128 2.62 -4.97 -23.14
N VAL A 129 2.24 -4.55 -21.94
CA VAL A 129 3.03 -3.71 -21.04
C VAL A 129 3.10 -4.43 -19.68
N ASN A 130 4.23 -4.32 -18.99
CA ASN A 130 4.39 -4.93 -17.68
C ASN A 130 3.38 -4.34 -16.69
N PRO A 131 2.63 -5.15 -15.92
CA PRO A 131 1.76 -4.65 -14.85
C PRO A 131 2.53 -3.89 -13.78
N GLY A 132 1.82 -3.11 -12.95
CA GLY A 132 2.42 -2.38 -11.85
C GLY A 132 3.16 -3.31 -10.88
N VAL A 133 4.46 -3.08 -10.71
CA VAL A 133 5.36 -3.98 -9.98
C VAL A 133 4.93 -4.18 -8.53
N CYS A 134 4.81 -3.09 -7.77
CA CYS A 134 4.54 -3.19 -6.34
C CYS A 134 3.11 -3.70 -6.04
N SER A 135 2.10 -3.23 -6.80
CA SER A 135 0.74 -3.71 -6.61
C SER A 135 0.59 -5.20 -6.93
N SER A 136 1.27 -5.69 -7.99
CA SER A 136 1.28 -7.11 -8.33
C SER A 136 1.98 -7.94 -7.24
N TYR A 137 3.11 -7.44 -6.72
CA TYR A 137 3.81 -8.08 -5.62
C TYR A 137 2.92 -8.19 -4.38
N ILE A 138 2.30 -7.08 -3.95
CA ILE A 138 1.37 -7.10 -2.80
C ILE A 138 0.23 -8.10 -3.03
N TYR A 139 -0.36 -8.11 -4.23
CA TYR A 139 -1.46 -9.03 -4.55
C TYR A 139 -1.07 -10.50 -4.51
N SER A 140 0.20 -10.83 -4.71
CA SER A 140 0.72 -12.20 -4.64
C SER A 140 1.00 -12.69 -3.22
N LEU A 141 1.08 -11.77 -2.23
CA LEU A 141 1.38 -12.11 -0.85
C LEU A 141 0.18 -12.73 -0.14
N LYS A 142 0.48 -13.69 0.75
CA LYS A 142 -0.50 -14.44 1.53
C LYS A 142 -0.28 -14.21 3.02
N PRO A 143 -1.29 -14.45 3.87
CA PRO A 143 -1.11 -14.42 5.31
C PRO A 143 0.08 -15.30 5.75
N GLY A 144 0.95 -14.73 6.60
CA GLY A 144 2.20 -15.34 7.05
C GLY A 144 3.44 -14.98 6.23
N ASP A 145 3.28 -14.47 5.00
CA ASP A 145 4.40 -13.95 4.23
C ASP A 145 5.04 -12.73 4.90
N LYS A 146 6.29 -12.44 4.52
CA LYS A 146 7.04 -11.29 5.02
C LYS A 146 7.18 -10.21 3.95
N ILE A 147 7.14 -8.96 4.40
CA ILE A 147 7.33 -7.79 3.56
C ILE A 147 8.14 -6.73 4.29
N THR A 148 9.08 -6.11 3.59
CA THR A 148 9.90 -5.04 4.16
C THR A 148 9.25 -3.69 3.92
N ILE A 149 9.06 -2.95 5.01
CA ILE A 149 8.53 -1.59 4.98
C ILE A 149 9.46 -0.61 5.67
N SER A 150 9.32 0.66 5.34
CA SER A 150 9.96 1.78 6.05
C SER A 150 8.98 2.93 6.22
N GLY A 151 9.22 3.80 7.19
CA GLY A 151 8.37 4.96 7.49
C GLY A 151 8.48 5.37 8.95
N PRO A 152 7.53 6.20 9.43
CA PRO A 152 6.47 6.85 8.67
C PRO A 152 6.99 8.03 7.84
N TYR A 153 6.26 8.38 6.78
CA TYR A 153 6.50 9.56 5.94
C TYR A 153 5.20 10.33 5.74
N GLY A 154 5.29 11.56 5.19
CA GLY A 154 4.16 12.33 4.71
C GLY A 154 3.97 13.66 5.41
N GLU A 155 3.13 14.48 4.78
CA GLU A 155 2.77 15.83 5.22
C GLU A 155 1.26 16.10 5.07
N PHE A 156 0.48 15.10 4.68
CA PHE A 156 -0.97 15.23 4.50
C PHE A 156 -1.69 15.11 5.84
N PHE A 157 -1.39 16.04 6.76
CA PHE A 157 -1.94 16.03 8.10
C PHE A 157 -3.04 17.08 8.28
N LEU A 158 -3.99 16.79 9.16
CA LEU A 158 -4.91 17.81 9.65
C LEU A 158 -4.15 18.81 10.53
N PRO A 159 -4.52 20.10 10.52
CA PRO A 159 -3.99 21.09 11.45
C PRO A 159 -4.17 20.65 12.91
N ASP A 160 -3.17 20.90 13.76
CA ASP A 160 -3.21 20.51 15.17
C ASP A 160 -4.26 21.30 15.99
N ASN A 161 -4.66 22.50 15.51
CA ASN A 161 -5.59 23.42 16.17
C ASN A 161 -6.85 23.61 15.32
N LEU A 162 -7.53 22.52 14.94
CA LEU A 162 -8.83 22.61 14.30
C LEU A 162 -9.87 23.12 15.30
N PRO A 163 -10.64 24.18 14.98
CA PRO A 163 -11.80 24.58 15.78
C PRO A 163 -12.84 23.47 15.86
N ASP A 164 -13.54 23.33 17.00
CA ASP A 164 -14.54 22.29 17.22
C ASP A 164 -15.75 22.39 16.25
N ASP A 165 -16.00 23.58 15.71
CA ASP A 165 -17.06 23.87 14.74
C ASP A 165 -16.58 23.90 13.28
N GLN A 166 -15.34 23.49 13.02
CA GLN A 166 -14.79 23.47 11.68
C GLN A 166 -15.39 22.36 10.83
N GLU A 167 -16.03 22.73 9.73
CA GLU A 167 -16.47 21.76 8.73
C GLU A 167 -15.27 21.26 7.91
N LEU A 168 -15.19 19.93 7.74
CA LEU A 168 -14.18 19.25 6.93
C LEU A 168 -14.86 18.49 5.81
N ILE A 169 -14.35 18.65 4.59
CA ILE A 169 -14.81 17.92 3.42
C ILE A 169 -13.69 16.98 2.97
N PHE A 170 -13.94 15.67 3.04
CA PHE A 170 -13.01 14.64 2.56
C PHE A 170 -13.44 14.15 1.18
N ILE A 171 -12.55 14.27 0.20
CA ILE A 171 -12.78 13.81 -1.17
C ILE A 171 -11.75 12.75 -1.52
N GLY A 172 -12.21 11.53 -1.74
CA GLY A 172 -11.35 10.42 -2.12
C GLY A 172 -12.10 9.44 -3.01
N GLY A 173 -11.39 8.73 -3.89
CA GLY A 173 -11.94 7.74 -4.78
C GLY A 173 -11.13 6.43 -4.77
N GLY A 174 -11.82 5.28 -4.67
CA GLY A 174 -11.19 3.98 -4.68
C GLY A 174 -10.10 3.85 -3.60
N ALA A 175 -8.90 3.40 -3.98
CA ALA A 175 -7.77 3.29 -3.05
C ALA A 175 -7.31 4.64 -2.44
N GLY A 176 -7.67 5.78 -3.07
CA GLY A 176 -7.42 7.12 -2.52
C GLY A 176 -8.22 7.43 -1.26
N MET A 177 -9.16 6.57 -0.86
CA MET A 177 -9.84 6.66 0.44
C MET A 177 -8.95 6.24 1.63
N ALA A 178 -7.79 5.63 1.40
CA ALA A 178 -6.91 5.17 2.48
C ALA A 178 -6.57 6.29 3.49
N PRO A 179 -5.97 7.44 3.10
CA PRO A 179 -5.67 8.50 4.05
C PRO A 179 -6.95 9.15 4.61
N MET A 180 -8.05 9.19 3.84
CA MET A 180 -9.33 9.73 4.33
C MET A 180 -9.89 8.87 5.45
N ARG A 181 -9.83 7.52 5.32
CA ARG A 181 -10.21 6.61 6.39
C ARG A 181 -9.39 6.87 7.65
N SER A 182 -8.07 7.01 7.52
CA SER A 182 -7.18 7.27 8.64
C SER A 182 -7.58 8.56 9.39
N HIS A 183 -7.87 9.63 8.67
CA HIS A 183 -8.33 10.90 9.26
C HIS A 183 -9.68 10.77 9.94
N LEU A 184 -10.67 10.18 9.24
CA LEU A 184 -12.02 10.01 9.78
C LEU A 184 -12.02 9.21 11.08
N MET A 185 -11.31 8.07 11.10
CA MET A 185 -11.20 7.22 12.28
C MET A 185 -10.42 7.87 13.43
N HIS A 186 -9.59 8.86 13.13
CA HIS A 186 -8.88 9.64 14.14
C HIS A 186 -9.73 10.75 14.77
N LEU A 187 -10.70 11.27 14.01
CA LEU A 187 -11.60 12.36 14.46
C LEU A 187 -12.78 11.85 15.29
N PHE A 188 -13.19 10.60 15.11
CA PHE A 188 -14.35 9.96 15.74
C PHE A 188 -13.99 8.71 16.54
#